data_049a70e853bd9acdb837ac6af2d559cb
#
_entry.id   049a70e853bd9acdb837ac6af2d559cb
#
_cell.length_a   1.000
_cell.length_b   1.000
_cell.length_c   1.000
_cell.angle_alpha   90.00
_cell.angle_beta   90.00
_cell.angle_gamma   90.00
#
_symmetry.space_group_name_H-M   'P 1'
#
loop_
_entity.id
_entity.type
_entity.pdbx_description
1 polymer ?
#
loop_
_entity_poly.entity_id
_entity_poly.type
_entity_poly.pdbx_seq_one_letter_code
_entity_poly.pdbx_strand_id
1 'polypeptide(L)'
;KFLIKGPCKIKGQVSISGSKNAALPILASTILFDKTVVIENLPRVKDIDTMLKLLKSLGSKIEFFQNKKTVKITKSNKRQILASYSLVKTMRAGVLVLGSLLTKYGKAKVSLPGGCAIGTRPVDLHLFALKKLGAKIKIKNGYILAEAKKGLKGTIINFPSISVGATEN
;
A
#
# COMPACT_ATOMS: atom_id res chain seq x y z
N LYS A 1 -28.37 0.77 10.56
CA LYS A 1 -28.85 1.63 11.66
C LYS A 1 -28.28 1.08 12.97
N PHE A 2 -27.86 1.97 13.87
CA PHE A 2 -27.50 1.63 15.23
C PHE A 2 -28.65 2.04 16.16
N LEU A 3 -29.00 1.19 17.10
CA LEU A 3 -29.89 1.51 18.21
C LEU A 3 -29.04 1.61 19.47
N ILE A 4 -28.98 2.79 20.07
CA ILE A 4 -28.16 3.04 21.25
C ILE A 4 -29.10 3.34 22.41
N LYS A 5 -28.97 2.55 23.49
CA LYS A 5 -29.70 2.76 24.75
C LYS A 5 -28.69 3.21 25.79
N GLY A 6 -28.87 4.40 26.30
CA GLY A 6 -28.05 4.99 27.36
C GLY A 6 -28.89 5.86 28.30
N PRO A 7 -28.30 6.39 29.36
CA PRO A 7 -26.91 6.22 29.83
C PRO A 7 -26.65 4.85 30.44
N CYS A 8 -25.41 4.36 30.30
CA CYS A 8 -25.00 3.11 30.99
C CYS A 8 -23.56 3.25 31.53
N LYS A 9 -23.28 2.53 32.64
CA LYS A 9 -21.91 2.43 33.14
C LYS A 9 -21.14 1.42 32.27
N ILE A 10 -20.08 1.88 31.62
CA ILE A 10 -19.22 1.02 30.84
C ILE A 10 -18.11 0.48 31.74
N LYS A 11 -18.01 -0.85 31.88
CA LYS A 11 -16.95 -1.54 32.61
C LYS A 11 -16.59 -2.80 31.85
N GLY A 12 -15.29 -3.01 31.61
CA GLY A 12 -14.81 -4.20 30.90
C GLY A 12 -13.48 -3.95 30.24
N GLN A 13 -13.00 -4.97 29.51
CA GLN A 13 -11.74 -4.95 28.78
C GLN A 13 -12.02 -5.32 27.33
N VAL A 14 -11.42 -4.59 26.38
CA VAL A 14 -11.49 -4.88 24.95
C VAL A 14 -10.09 -5.00 24.37
N SER A 15 -9.90 -6.00 23.51
CA SER A 15 -8.70 -6.10 22.69
C SER A 15 -8.84 -5.22 21.44
N ILE A 16 -7.93 -4.29 21.27
CA ILE A 16 -7.92 -3.40 20.10
C ILE A 16 -7.37 -4.14 18.88
N SER A 17 -8.07 -4.05 17.75
CA SER A 17 -7.57 -4.56 16.47
C SER A 17 -6.46 -3.68 15.93
N GLY A 18 -5.63 -4.23 15.04
CA GLY A 18 -4.65 -3.46 14.31
C GLY A 18 -5.27 -2.33 13.48
N SER A 19 -4.49 -1.29 13.21
CA SER A 19 -4.91 -0.16 12.38
C SER A 19 -4.86 -0.51 10.90
N LYS A 20 -5.93 -0.26 10.16
CA LYS A 20 -5.97 -0.38 8.70
C LYS A 20 -4.91 0.50 8.03
N ASN A 21 -4.83 1.76 8.46
CA ASN A 21 -3.96 2.74 7.83
C ASN A 21 -2.48 2.47 8.10
N ALA A 22 -2.12 1.85 9.21
CA ALA A 22 -0.77 1.36 9.45
C ALA A 22 -0.48 0.05 8.68
N ALA A 23 -1.45 -0.86 8.63
CA ALA A 23 -1.25 -2.15 7.97
C ALA A 23 -1.03 -2.05 6.45
N LEU A 24 -1.68 -1.10 5.76
CA LEU A 24 -1.56 -0.96 4.31
C LEU A 24 -0.14 -0.61 3.85
N PRO A 25 0.55 0.42 4.38
CA PRO A 25 1.95 0.68 4.01
C PRO A 25 2.90 -0.43 4.47
N ILE A 26 2.68 -1.03 5.65
CA ILE A 26 3.47 -2.19 6.12
C ILE A 26 3.32 -3.36 5.14
N LEU A 27 2.13 -3.66 4.65
CA LEU A 27 1.92 -4.68 3.63
C LEU A 27 2.63 -4.33 2.32
N ALA A 28 2.54 -3.09 1.85
CA ALA A 28 3.22 -2.65 0.63
C ALA A 28 4.75 -2.76 0.76
N SER A 29 5.32 -2.43 1.93
CA SER A 29 6.76 -2.53 2.17
C SER A 29 7.29 -3.97 2.17
N THR A 30 6.42 -5.00 2.31
CA THR A 30 6.86 -6.41 2.25
C THR A 30 7.50 -6.77 0.90
N ILE A 31 7.22 -6.03 -0.16
CA ILE A 31 7.86 -6.18 -1.47
C ILE A 31 9.38 -5.99 -1.39
N LEU A 32 9.87 -5.15 -0.47
CA LEU A 32 11.29 -4.84 -0.32
C LEU A 32 12.11 -6.00 0.23
N PHE A 33 11.49 -6.91 0.98
CA PHE A 33 12.19 -8.00 1.65
C PHE A 33 12.37 -9.23 0.76
N ASP A 34 13.50 -9.88 0.90
CA ASP A 34 13.79 -11.17 0.24
C ASP A 34 13.44 -12.36 1.12
N LYS A 35 13.36 -12.14 2.44
CA LYS A 35 12.96 -13.14 3.43
C LYS A 35 11.45 -13.09 3.68
N THR A 36 10.95 -14.14 4.30
CA THR A 36 9.57 -14.20 4.77
C THR A 36 9.31 -13.15 5.84
N VAL A 37 8.19 -12.44 5.71
CA VAL A 37 7.68 -11.48 6.69
C VAL A 37 6.42 -12.04 7.32
N VAL A 38 6.31 -11.95 8.63
CA VAL A 38 5.09 -12.29 9.38
C VAL A 38 4.51 -11.00 9.96
N ILE A 39 3.23 -10.78 9.73
CA ILE A 39 2.51 -9.62 10.24
C ILE A 39 1.36 -10.13 11.10
N GLU A 40 1.35 -9.72 12.36
CA GLU A 40 0.35 -10.09 13.35
C GLU A 40 -0.66 -8.96 13.58
N ASN A 41 -1.77 -9.29 14.25
CA ASN A 41 -2.84 -8.36 14.58
C ASN A 41 -3.39 -7.58 13.38
N LEU A 42 -3.49 -8.24 12.22
CA LEU A 42 -3.99 -7.63 10.99
C LEU A 42 -5.52 -7.39 11.11
N PRO A 43 -6.00 -6.16 10.83
CA PRO A 43 -7.44 -5.90 10.90
C PRO A 43 -8.18 -6.59 9.74
N ARG A 44 -9.38 -7.10 10.03
CA ARG A 44 -10.22 -7.79 9.04
C ARG A 44 -11.13 -6.80 8.31
N VAL A 45 -10.59 -6.11 7.33
CA VAL A 45 -11.31 -5.12 6.51
C VAL A 45 -10.99 -5.31 5.02
N LYS A 46 -11.94 -4.93 4.17
CA LYS A 46 -11.87 -5.13 2.71
C LYS A 46 -10.60 -4.59 2.06
N ASP A 47 -10.09 -3.45 2.54
CA ASP A 47 -8.86 -2.85 1.99
C ASP A 47 -7.64 -3.75 2.20
N ILE A 48 -7.56 -4.42 3.36
CA ILE A 48 -6.50 -5.39 3.66
C ILE A 48 -6.57 -6.58 2.71
N ASP A 49 -7.77 -7.14 2.51
CA ASP A 49 -7.97 -8.25 1.56
C ASP A 49 -7.57 -7.84 0.13
N THR A 50 -7.89 -6.60 -0.27
CA THR A 50 -7.53 -6.07 -1.58
C THR A 50 -6.01 -5.89 -1.71
N MET A 51 -5.33 -5.37 -0.68
CA MET A 51 -3.87 -5.23 -0.68
C MET A 51 -3.19 -6.61 -0.76
N LEU A 52 -3.66 -7.59 -0.02
CA LEU A 52 -3.13 -8.95 -0.08
C LEU A 52 -3.33 -9.59 -1.47
N LYS A 53 -4.49 -9.37 -2.11
CA LYS A 53 -4.69 -9.78 -3.52
C LYS A 53 -3.73 -9.09 -4.47
N LEU A 54 -3.48 -7.79 -4.26
CA LEU A 54 -2.51 -7.03 -5.04
C LEU A 54 -1.09 -7.58 -4.87
N LEU A 55 -0.64 -7.83 -3.64
CA LEU A 55 0.67 -8.45 -3.36
C LEU A 55 0.78 -9.84 -4.00
N LYS A 56 -0.29 -10.65 -3.95
CA LYS A 56 -0.32 -11.96 -4.62
C LYS A 56 -0.18 -11.81 -6.14
N SER A 57 -0.83 -10.83 -6.76
CA SER A 57 -0.68 -10.56 -8.20
C SER A 57 0.72 -10.06 -8.57
N LEU A 58 1.42 -9.42 -7.62
CA LEU A 58 2.81 -8.98 -7.76
C LEU A 58 3.84 -10.11 -7.48
N GLY A 59 3.36 -11.33 -7.17
CA GLY A 59 4.18 -12.51 -7.04
C GLY A 59 4.48 -12.92 -5.60
N SER A 60 3.83 -12.34 -4.60
CA SER A 60 3.96 -12.80 -3.21
C SER A 60 3.12 -14.05 -2.94
N LYS A 61 3.67 -15.01 -2.20
CA LYS A 61 2.92 -16.13 -1.61
C LYS A 61 2.38 -15.69 -0.25
N ILE A 62 1.09 -15.91 -0.01
CA ILE A 62 0.40 -15.43 1.20
C ILE A 62 -0.26 -16.63 1.89
N GLU A 63 0.08 -16.80 3.15
CA GLU A 63 -0.47 -17.83 4.03
C GLU A 63 -1.08 -17.15 5.27
N PHE A 64 -2.26 -17.62 5.68
CA PHE A 64 -2.99 -17.06 6.83
C PHE A 64 -2.95 -18.02 8.02
N PHE A 65 -2.84 -17.45 9.21
CA PHE A 65 -2.88 -18.15 10.47
C PHE A 65 -3.82 -17.44 11.46
N GLN A 66 -4.15 -18.10 12.57
CA GLN A 66 -4.90 -17.52 13.68
C GLN A 66 -6.15 -16.73 13.24
N ASN A 67 -7.09 -17.42 12.60
CA ASN A 67 -8.34 -16.81 12.12
C ASN A 67 -8.11 -15.58 11.23
N LYS A 68 -7.06 -15.62 10.38
CA LYS A 68 -6.67 -14.56 9.45
C LYS A 68 -6.21 -13.26 10.12
N LYS A 69 -5.87 -13.28 11.40
CA LYS A 69 -5.25 -12.12 12.07
C LYS A 69 -3.73 -12.06 11.90
N THR A 70 -3.12 -13.18 11.52
CA THR A 70 -1.69 -13.29 11.20
C THR A 70 -1.52 -13.70 9.76
N VAL A 71 -0.65 -13.03 9.03
CA VAL A 71 -0.31 -13.33 7.64
C VAL A 71 1.19 -13.52 7.49
N LYS A 72 1.56 -14.60 6.80
CA LYS A 72 2.93 -14.86 6.37
C LYS A 72 3.06 -14.54 4.89
N ILE A 73 3.97 -13.65 4.55
CA ILE A 73 4.21 -13.19 3.19
C ILE A 73 5.62 -13.59 2.79
N THR A 74 5.71 -14.40 1.73
CA THR A 74 6.97 -14.89 1.19
C THR A 74 7.10 -14.43 -0.25
N LYS A 75 8.27 -13.93 -0.63
CA LYS A 75 8.55 -13.56 -2.01
C LYS A 75 8.54 -14.79 -2.90
N SER A 76 7.94 -14.68 -4.07
CA SER A 76 8.07 -15.69 -5.12
C SER A 76 9.19 -15.27 -6.10
N ASN A 77 9.71 -16.25 -6.86
CA ASN A 77 10.71 -16.00 -7.90
C ASN A 77 10.13 -15.23 -9.12
N LYS A 78 8.81 -15.04 -9.18
CA LYS A 78 8.17 -14.30 -10.26
C LYS A 78 8.30 -12.80 -10.01
N ARG A 79 9.02 -12.12 -10.90
CA ARG A 79 9.13 -10.66 -10.90
C ARG A 79 7.93 -10.06 -11.63
N GLN A 80 7.02 -9.44 -10.90
CA GLN A 80 5.88 -8.71 -11.44
C GLN A 80 5.95 -7.24 -10.99
N ILE A 81 5.85 -6.34 -11.95
CA ILE A 81 5.94 -4.89 -11.71
C ILE A 81 4.65 -4.15 -12.06
N LEU A 82 3.62 -4.90 -12.49
CA LEU A 82 2.33 -4.36 -12.90
C LEU A 82 1.28 -4.49 -11.80
N ALA A 83 0.90 -3.37 -11.21
CA ALA A 83 -0.28 -3.27 -10.35
C ALA A 83 -1.49 -2.85 -11.21
N SER A 84 -2.40 -3.80 -11.45
CA SER A 84 -3.50 -3.64 -12.40
C SER A 84 -4.59 -2.69 -11.91
N TYR A 85 -5.28 -2.07 -12.87
CA TYR A 85 -6.41 -1.18 -12.60
C TYR A 85 -7.52 -1.84 -11.78
N SER A 86 -7.86 -3.10 -12.07
CA SER A 86 -8.93 -3.83 -11.37
C SER A 86 -8.74 -3.91 -9.86
N LEU A 87 -7.49 -3.96 -9.38
CA LEU A 87 -7.16 -4.01 -7.96
C LEU A 87 -6.93 -2.62 -7.37
N VAL A 88 -6.20 -1.75 -8.08
CA VAL A 88 -5.83 -0.42 -7.57
C VAL A 88 -7.03 0.53 -7.53
N LYS A 89 -7.98 0.43 -8.48
CA LYS A 89 -9.15 1.33 -8.52
C LYS A 89 -10.03 1.29 -7.27
N THR A 90 -10.06 0.16 -6.58
CA THR A 90 -10.94 -0.05 -5.42
C THR A 90 -10.29 0.35 -4.10
N MET A 91 -8.97 0.64 -4.12
CA MET A 91 -8.19 0.94 -2.93
C MET A 91 -7.11 1.97 -3.24
N ARG A 92 -7.28 3.20 -2.71
CA ARG A 92 -6.30 4.26 -2.92
C ARG A 92 -4.88 3.88 -2.50
N ALA A 93 -4.75 3.18 -1.36
CA ALA A 93 -3.47 2.70 -0.85
C ALA A 93 -2.73 1.75 -1.82
N GLY A 94 -3.36 1.31 -2.91
CA GLY A 94 -2.70 0.56 -3.97
C GLY A 94 -1.53 1.32 -4.61
N VAL A 95 -1.51 2.66 -4.55
CA VAL A 95 -0.37 3.46 -5.01
C VAL A 95 0.89 3.27 -4.17
N LEU A 96 0.77 2.83 -2.91
CA LEU A 96 1.92 2.60 -2.01
C LEU A 96 2.88 1.52 -2.51
N VAL A 97 2.42 0.61 -3.38
CA VAL A 97 3.32 -0.36 -4.00
C VAL A 97 4.27 0.26 -5.03
N LEU A 98 4.02 1.52 -5.44
CA LEU A 98 4.84 2.22 -6.45
C LEU A 98 6.28 2.40 -5.97
N GLY A 99 6.47 2.97 -4.77
CA GLY A 99 7.80 3.17 -4.18
C GLY A 99 8.51 1.85 -3.93
N SER A 100 7.81 0.87 -3.33
CA SER A 100 8.38 -0.44 -3.06
C SER A 100 8.83 -1.18 -4.33
N LEU A 101 8.00 -1.19 -5.37
CA LEU A 101 8.35 -1.80 -6.66
C LEU A 101 9.52 -1.09 -7.34
N LEU A 102 9.50 0.24 -7.33
CA LEU A 102 10.54 1.06 -7.94
C LEU A 102 11.89 0.86 -7.25
N THR A 103 11.90 0.88 -5.91
CA THR A 103 13.10 0.61 -5.10
C THR A 103 13.63 -0.80 -5.34
N LYS A 104 12.75 -1.81 -5.30
CA LYS A 104 13.16 -3.22 -5.40
C LYS A 104 13.61 -3.62 -6.80
N TYR A 105 12.93 -3.14 -7.84
CA TYR A 105 13.09 -3.62 -9.20
C TYR A 105 13.59 -2.56 -10.19
N GLY A 106 13.75 -1.31 -9.76
CA GLY A 106 14.14 -0.19 -10.63
C GLY A 106 13.06 0.22 -11.63
N LYS A 107 11.92 -0.47 -11.64
CA LYS A 107 10.78 -0.22 -12.55
C LYS A 107 9.47 -0.56 -11.86
N ALA A 108 8.43 0.24 -12.13
CA ALA A 108 7.07 -0.01 -11.69
C ALA A 108 6.06 0.48 -12.73
N LYS A 109 4.95 -0.27 -12.86
CA LYS A 109 3.77 0.13 -13.64
C LYS A 109 2.55 -0.03 -12.73
N VAL A 110 2.05 1.09 -12.24
CA VAL A 110 0.94 1.11 -11.28
C VAL A 110 -0.22 1.89 -11.86
N SER A 111 -1.43 1.33 -11.85
CA SER A 111 -2.61 2.07 -12.28
C SER A 111 -2.83 3.29 -11.40
N LEU A 112 -3.33 4.38 -11.99
CA LEU A 112 -3.89 5.46 -11.20
C LEU A 112 -5.05 4.92 -10.34
N PRO A 113 -5.18 5.37 -9.09
CA PRO A 113 -6.32 5.00 -8.26
C PRO A 113 -7.62 5.51 -8.88
N GLY A 114 -8.68 4.74 -8.77
CA GLY A 114 -10.01 5.19 -9.15
C GLY A 114 -10.48 6.35 -8.29
N GLY A 115 -11.47 7.09 -8.77
CA GLY A 115 -12.15 8.13 -7.98
C GLY A 115 -12.81 7.52 -6.74
N CYS A 116 -12.79 8.27 -5.64
CA CYS A 116 -13.50 7.92 -4.42
C CYS A 116 -14.76 8.79 -4.31
N ALA A 117 -15.83 8.26 -3.70
CA ALA A 117 -17.07 9.00 -3.43
C ALA A 117 -16.85 10.31 -2.62
N ILE A 118 -15.69 10.47 -1.99
CA ILE A 118 -15.32 11.65 -1.18
C ILE A 118 -14.50 12.69 -1.98
N GLY A 119 -14.25 12.46 -3.28
CA GLY A 119 -13.55 13.40 -4.18
C GLY A 119 -12.27 12.87 -4.82
N THR A 120 -11.70 13.69 -5.71
CA THR A 120 -10.41 13.42 -6.34
C THR A 120 -9.30 13.47 -5.31
N ARG A 121 -8.48 12.43 -5.25
CA ARG A 121 -7.32 12.39 -4.38
C ARG A 121 -6.07 12.24 -5.23
N PRO A 122 -5.43 13.34 -5.60
CA PRO A 122 -4.27 13.34 -6.47
C PRO A 122 -3.12 12.53 -5.87
N VAL A 123 -2.34 11.88 -6.72
CA VAL A 123 -1.12 11.17 -6.35
C VAL A 123 0.13 12.03 -6.55
N ASP A 124 -0.06 13.31 -6.80
CA ASP A 124 0.97 14.26 -7.23
C ASP A 124 2.13 14.31 -6.24
N LEU A 125 1.83 14.31 -4.93
CA LEU A 125 2.87 14.34 -3.90
C LEU A 125 3.71 13.05 -3.87
N HIS A 126 3.09 11.89 -4.14
CA HIS A 126 3.84 10.64 -4.30
C HIS A 126 4.80 10.73 -5.48
N LEU A 127 4.32 11.22 -6.63
CA LEU A 127 5.12 11.36 -7.83
C LEU A 127 6.20 12.44 -7.67
N PHE A 128 5.87 13.52 -6.97
CA PHE A 128 6.83 14.59 -6.64
C PHE A 128 8.00 14.03 -5.84
N ALA A 129 7.75 13.31 -4.74
CA ALA A 129 8.80 12.74 -3.90
C ALA A 129 9.68 11.76 -4.68
N LEU A 130 9.08 10.82 -5.40
CA LEU A 130 9.82 9.84 -6.18
C LEU A 130 10.65 10.47 -7.30
N LYS A 131 10.17 11.56 -7.94
CA LYS A 131 10.97 12.34 -8.91
C LYS A 131 12.16 13.01 -8.23
N LYS A 132 11.99 13.58 -7.03
CA LYS A 132 13.09 14.17 -6.25
C LYS A 132 14.15 13.12 -5.90
N LEU A 133 13.74 11.88 -5.62
CA LEU A 133 14.64 10.74 -5.43
C LEU A 133 15.30 10.23 -6.73
N GLY A 134 15.06 10.88 -7.89
CA GLY A 134 15.68 10.56 -9.17
C GLY A 134 14.90 9.62 -10.07
N ALA A 135 13.65 9.29 -9.74
CA ALA A 135 12.82 8.49 -10.61
C ALA A 135 12.36 9.24 -11.86
N LYS A 136 12.39 8.58 -13.01
CA LYS A 136 11.76 9.05 -14.25
C LYS A 136 10.31 8.52 -14.26
N ILE A 137 9.34 9.43 -14.28
CA ILE A 137 7.92 9.08 -14.18
C ILE A 137 7.15 9.66 -15.35
N LYS A 138 6.33 8.82 -16.00
CA LYS A 138 5.38 9.21 -17.05
C LYS A 138 4.01 8.63 -16.70
N ILE A 139 2.94 9.36 -17.06
CA ILE A 139 1.57 8.84 -17.00
C ILE A 139 1.16 8.55 -18.43
N LYS A 140 0.74 7.30 -18.68
CA LYS A 140 0.26 6.87 -20.00
C LYS A 140 -0.85 5.84 -19.83
N ASN A 141 -1.97 6.03 -20.55
CA ASN A 141 -3.12 5.13 -20.57
C ASN A 141 -3.64 4.76 -19.16
N GLY A 142 -3.74 5.74 -18.26
CA GLY A 142 -4.20 5.53 -16.88
C GLY A 142 -3.20 4.83 -15.94
N TYR A 143 -1.94 4.67 -16.37
CA TYR A 143 -0.88 4.07 -15.58
C TYR A 143 0.26 5.03 -15.29
N ILE A 144 0.78 4.96 -14.07
CA ILE A 144 2.05 5.55 -13.67
C ILE A 144 3.15 4.58 -14.11
N LEU A 145 4.00 5.02 -15.00
CA LEU A 145 5.20 4.32 -15.46
C LEU A 145 6.39 4.97 -14.78
N ALA A 146 7.04 4.27 -13.87
CA ALA A 146 8.19 4.77 -13.13
C ALA A 146 9.44 3.93 -13.39
N GLU A 147 10.59 4.60 -13.52
CA GLU A 147 11.88 3.97 -13.75
C GLU A 147 12.98 4.68 -12.95
N ALA A 148 13.84 3.90 -12.30
CA ALA A 148 15.03 4.32 -11.59
C ALA A 148 16.20 3.36 -11.90
N LYS A 149 16.76 3.43 -13.12
CA LYS A 149 17.78 2.47 -13.61
C LYS A 149 19.03 2.38 -12.72
N LYS A 150 19.40 3.50 -12.07
CA LYS A 150 20.56 3.58 -11.16
C LYS A 150 20.16 3.54 -9.69
N GLY A 151 18.95 3.06 -9.38
CA GLY A 151 18.36 3.15 -8.05
C GLY A 151 17.83 4.54 -7.72
N LEU A 152 17.16 4.66 -6.58
CA LEU A 152 16.77 5.94 -5.99
C LEU A 152 17.95 6.53 -5.23
N LYS A 153 18.04 7.87 -5.20
CA LYS A 153 19.11 8.60 -4.50
C LYS A 153 18.50 9.39 -3.34
N GLY A 154 19.11 9.27 -2.16
CA GLY A 154 18.72 10.06 -1.00
C GLY A 154 18.81 11.56 -1.27
N THR A 155 17.81 12.31 -0.83
CA THR A 155 17.77 13.77 -0.95
C THR A 155 16.84 14.35 0.14
N ILE A 156 16.91 15.65 0.33
CA ILE A 156 15.97 16.37 1.21
C ILE A 156 14.72 16.69 0.40
N ILE A 157 13.57 16.30 0.91
CA ILE A 157 12.26 16.53 0.28
C ILE A 157 11.40 17.39 1.19
N ASN A 158 11.13 18.61 0.74
CA ASN A 158 10.14 19.49 1.36
C ASN A 158 8.85 19.38 0.56
N PHE A 159 7.81 18.78 1.16
CA PHE A 159 6.50 18.69 0.54
C PHE A 159 5.79 20.06 0.54
N PRO A 160 5.12 20.44 -0.56
CA PRO A 160 4.33 21.68 -0.61
C PRO A 160 3.09 21.64 0.31
N SER A 161 2.67 20.45 0.73
CA SER A 161 1.60 20.23 1.69
C SER A 161 1.78 18.92 2.44
N ILE A 162 1.21 18.80 3.63
CA ILE A 162 1.30 17.60 4.46
C ILE A 162 0.57 16.44 3.78
N SER A 163 1.24 15.31 3.67
CA SER A 163 0.65 14.07 3.14
C SER A 163 1.29 12.84 3.78
N VAL A 164 0.55 12.18 4.65
CA VAL A 164 0.96 10.91 5.27
C VAL A 164 1.27 9.86 4.19
N GLY A 165 0.32 9.62 3.28
CA GLY A 165 0.49 8.59 2.25
C GLY A 165 1.67 8.83 1.29
N ALA A 166 1.99 10.10 0.97
CA ALA A 166 3.16 10.39 0.12
C ALA A 166 4.47 10.18 0.88
N THR A 167 4.47 10.41 2.20
CA THR A 167 5.63 10.17 3.06
C THR A 167 5.88 8.67 3.27
N GLU A 168 4.82 7.86 3.31
CA GLU A 168 4.89 6.41 3.47
C GLU A 168 5.40 5.68 2.21
N ASN A 169 5.23 6.27 1.02
CA ASN A 169 5.55 5.64 -0.26
C ASN A 169 7.05 5.76 -0.57
#